data_ce30655a4f599b80a8a9f0f9f02b20fc
#
_entry.id   ce30655a4f599b80a8a9f0f9f02b20fc
#
_cell.length_a   1.000
_cell.length_b   1.000
_cell.length_c   1.000
_cell.angle_alpha   90.00
_cell.angle_beta   90.00
_cell.angle_gamma   90.00
#
_symmetry.space_group_name_H-M   'P 1'
#
loop_
_entity.id
_entity.type
_entity.pdbx_description
1 polymer ?
#
loop_
_entity_poly.entity_id
_entity_poly.type
_entity_poly.pdbx_seq_one_letter_code
_entity_poly.pdbx_strand_id
1 'polypeptide(L)'
;LLVFQRKYLWGGLLSAIALSLEIGANHFQMTYYLLILVLLLGIVYLYKAFKEKEIKDFCKSIGVLFLALVISVLCNATLLLTTKEYADWSTRSKSTLTIDTEGNVKKAAEGLSKNYITEYSYGIAESMNLIGPRLFGGSNHEALGENSKTYEYLVQKGVPQQQALGFSNSLPTYWGDQPIVAAPAYIGIVIFFFFVLALFTVKGRL
;
A
#
# COMPACT_ATOMS: atom_id res chain seq x y z
N LEU A 1 18.16 -12.09 -0.68
CA LEU A 1 19.44 -12.09 0.05
C LEU A 1 20.28 -13.35 -0.23
N LEU A 2 19.74 -14.57 -0.06
CA LEU A 2 20.47 -15.84 -0.24
C LEU A 2 21.13 -15.98 -1.63
N VAL A 3 20.46 -15.52 -2.68
CA VAL A 3 20.98 -15.58 -4.05
C VAL A 3 22.26 -14.76 -4.20
N PHE A 4 22.30 -13.57 -3.59
CA PHE A 4 23.49 -12.71 -3.57
C PHE A 4 24.63 -13.23 -2.65
N GLN A 5 24.32 -14.22 -1.78
CA GLN A 5 25.30 -15.00 -1.03
C GLN A 5 25.77 -16.24 -1.80
N ARG A 6 25.50 -16.32 -3.11
CA ARG A 6 25.84 -17.46 -4.00
C ARG A 6 25.13 -18.78 -3.65
N LYS A 7 24.12 -18.73 -2.78
CA LYS A 7 23.27 -19.90 -2.46
C LYS A 7 22.11 -19.99 -3.48
N TYR A 8 22.48 -20.17 -4.75
CA TYR A 8 21.57 -20.03 -5.88
C TYR A 8 20.36 -20.97 -5.83
N LEU A 9 20.56 -22.25 -5.50
CA LEU A 9 19.49 -23.24 -5.44
C LEU A 9 18.43 -22.86 -4.37
N TRP A 10 18.86 -22.70 -3.14
CA TRP A 10 17.96 -22.38 -2.03
C TRP A 10 17.37 -20.99 -2.16
N GLY A 11 18.17 -20.03 -2.58
CA GLY A 11 17.70 -18.67 -2.82
C GLY A 11 16.68 -18.60 -3.96
N GLY A 12 16.90 -19.31 -5.05
CA GLY A 12 15.97 -19.41 -6.17
C GLY A 12 14.67 -20.11 -5.77
N LEU A 13 14.76 -21.27 -5.12
CA LEU A 13 13.60 -22.04 -4.68
C LEU A 13 12.71 -21.24 -3.72
N LEU A 14 13.29 -20.66 -2.68
CA LEU A 14 12.54 -19.86 -1.71
C LEU A 14 11.94 -18.60 -2.34
N SER A 15 12.66 -17.97 -3.28
CA SER A 15 12.12 -16.82 -4.03
C SER A 15 10.94 -17.24 -4.92
N ALA A 16 11.04 -18.38 -5.59
CA ALA A 16 9.95 -18.89 -6.41
C ALA A 16 8.69 -19.20 -5.57
N ILE A 17 8.86 -19.85 -4.44
CA ILE A 17 7.75 -20.15 -3.52
C ILE A 17 7.13 -18.86 -3.00
N ALA A 18 7.94 -17.93 -2.47
CA ALA A 18 7.44 -16.69 -1.89
C ALA A 18 6.71 -15.82 -2.92
N LEU A 19 7.27 -15.66 -4.13
CA LEU A 19 6.63 -14.93 -5.22
C LEU A 19 5.37 -15.62 -5.72
N SER A 20 5.35 -16.97 -5.77
CA SER A 20 4.16 -17.71 -6.18
C SER A 20 3.00 -17.52 -5.21
N LEU A 21 3.27 -17.54 -3.90
CA LEU A 21 2.28 -17.29 -2.86
C LEU A 21 1.79 -15.83 -2.88
N GLU A 22 2.70 -14.90 -3.11
CA GLU A 22 2.39 -13.46 -3.19
C GLU A 22 1.51 -13.14 -4.39
N ILE A 23 1.85 -13.64 -5.59
CA ILE A 23 1.04 -13.50 -6.79
C ILE A 23 -0.31 -14.22 -6.62
N GLY A 24 -0.31 -15.39 -5.98
CA GLY A 24 -1.52 -16.16 -5.66
C GLY A 24 -2.48 -15.45 -4.73
N ALA A 25 -2.02 -14.53 -3.89
CA ALA A 25 -2.88 -13.66 -3.08
C ALA A 25 -3.70 -12.67 -3.93
N ASN A 26 -3.38 -12.52 -5.21
CA ASN A 26 -4.10 -11.71 -6.21
C ASN A 26 -4.29 -10.24 -5.80
N HIS A 27 -3.28 -9.67 -5.14
CA HIS A 27 -3.30 -8.28 -4.68
C HIS A 27 -2.24 -7.45 -5.40
N PHE A 28 -2.50 -7.05 -6.65
CA PHE A 28 -1.53 -6.41 -7.55
C PHE A 28 -0.87 -5.14 -6.97
N GLN A 29 -1.57 -4.41 -6.11
CA GLN A 29 -1.00 -3.22 -5.47
C GLN A 29 0.15 -3.59 -4.52
N MET A 30 0.01 -4.67 -3.76
CA MET A 30 1.07 -5.16 -2.86
C MET A 30 2.24 -5.72 -3.65
N THR A 31 1.97 -6.46 -4.73
CA THR A 31 2.99 -6.93 -5.68
C THR A 31 3.79 -5.76 -6.27
N TYR A 32 3.12 -4.66 -6.61
CA TYR A 32 3.78 -3.45 -7.12
C TYR A 32 4.69 -2.79 -6.06
N TYR A 33 4.26 -2.70 -4.81
CA TYR A 33 5.11 -2.16 -3.74
C TYR A 33 6.30 -3.07 -3.43
N LEU A 34 6.10 -4.38 -3.46
CA LEU A 34 7.19 -5.36 -3.35
C LEU A 34 8.21 -5.19 -4.49
N LEU A 35 7.75 -4.97 -5.72
CA LEU A 35 8.63 -4.71 -6.87
C LEU A 35 9.52 -3.49 -6.64
N ILE A 36 8.95 -2.38 -6.15
CA ILE A 36 9.73 -1.17 -5.85
C ILE A 36 10.83 -1.48 -4.82
N LEU A 37 10.49 -2.20 -3.74
CA LEU A 37 11.45 -2.60 -2.71
C LEU A 37 12.56 -3.48 -3.28
N VAL A 38 12.21 -4.46 -4.12
CA VAL A 38 13.17 -5.37 -4.77
C VAL A 38 14.10 -4.60 -5.71
N LEU A 39 13.58 -3.61 -6.45
CA LEU A 39 14.40 -2.76 -7.32
C LEU A 39 15.39 -1.90 -6.52
N LEU A 40 14.96 -1.31 -5.41
CA LEU A 40 15.85 -0.55 -4.53
C LEU A 40 16.97 -1.43 -3.97
N LEU A 41 16.64 -2.63 -3.49
CA LEU A 41 17.65 -3.61 -3.04
C LEU A 41 18.57 -4.02 -4.20
N GLY A 42 18.02 -4.21 -5.40
CA GLY A 42 18.78 -4.54 -6.60
C GLY A 42 19.83 -3.47 -6.93
N ILE A 43 19.49 -2.19 -6.80
CA ILE A 43 20.41 -1.06 -7.01
C ILE A 43 21.56 -1.12 -5.99
N VAL A 44 21.26 -1.37 -4.71
CA VAL A 44 22.30 -1.50 -3.67
C VAL A 44 23.26 -2.64 -3.97
N TYR A 45 22.74 -3.82 -4.34
CA TYR A 45 23.58 -4.97 -4.69
C TYR A 45 24.36 -4.76 -5.98
N LEU A 46 23.78 -4.04 -6.96
CA LEU A 46 24.48 -3.66 -8.19
C LEU A 46 25.69 -2.75 -7.87
N TYR A 47 25.46 -1.71 -7.05
CA TYR A 47 26.54 -0.82 -6.61
C TYR A 47 27.67 -1.59 -5.90
N LYS A 48 27.29 -2.52 -5.00
CA LYS A 48 28.24 -3.39 -4.32
C LYS A 48 29.02 -4.25 -5.30
N ALA A 49 28.35 -4.87 -6.26
CA ALA A 49 28.98 -5.72 -7.28
C ALA A 49 29.98 -4.95 -8.18
N PHE A 50 29.68 -3.67 -8.49
CA PHE A 50 30.62 -2.80 -9.18
C PHE A 50 31.87 -2.52 -8.33
N LYS A 51 31.67 -2.18 -7.06
CA LYS A 51 32.76 -1.85 -6.14
C LYS A 51 33.67 -3.04 -5.86
N GLU A 52 33.12 -4.23 -5.73
CA GLU A 52 33.82 -5.48 -5.43
C GLU A 52 34.28 -6.23 -6.71
N LYS A 53 33.97 -5.71 -7.91
CA LYS A 53 34.26 -6.33 -9.22
C LYS A 53 33.60 -7.71 -9.39
N GLU A 54 32.46 -7.95 -8.76
CA GLU A 54 31.73 -9.22 -8.79
C GLU A 54 30.49 -9.18 -9.71
N ILE A 55 30.52 -8.40 -10.79
CA ILE A 55 29.41 -8.23 -11.75
C ILE A 55 28.91 -9.56 -12.31
N LYS A 56 29.83 -10.52 -12.58
CA LYS A 56 29.42 -11.84 -13.10
C LYS A 56 28.52 -12.60 -12.12
N ASP A 57 28.81 -12.54 -10.82
CA ASP A 57 27.99 -13.21 -9.80
C ASP A 57 26.68 -12.47 -9.56
N PHE A 58 26.69 -11.16 -9.69
CA PHE A 58 25.47 -10.36 -9.71
C PHE A 58 24.54 -10.76 -10.88
N CYS A 59 25.07 -10.85 -12.11
CA CYS A 59 24.28 -11.28 -13.27
C CYS A 59 23.73 -12.70 -13.10
N LYS A 60 24.48 -13.63 -12.52
CA LYS A 60 23.99 -14.97 -12.20
C LYS A 60 22.83 -14.90 -11.19
N SER A 61 22.98 -14.07 -10.15
CA SER A 61 21.94 -13.85 -9.14
C SER A 61 20.66 -13.34 -9.75
N ILE A 62 20.75 -12.34 -10.63
CA ILE A 62 19.59 -11.80 -11.38
C ILE A 62 18.97 -12.87 -12.27
N GLY A 63 19.77 -13.68 -12.97
CA GLY A 63 19.27 -14.79 -13.79
C GLY A 63 18.47 -15.81 -12.98
N VAL A 64 18.93 -16.17 -11.78
CA VAL A 64 18.24 -17.09 -10.87
C VAL A 64 16.91 -16.46 -10.37
N LEU A 65 16.92 -15.18 -10.00
CA LEU A 65 15.71 -14.48 -9.56
C LEU A 65 14.71 -14.31 -10.70
N PHE A 66 15.19 -14.05 -11.91
CA PHE A 66 14.34 -14.00 -13.10
C PHE A 66 13.67 -15.35 -13.39
N LEU A 67 14.44 -16.44 -13.30
CA LEU A 67 13.88 -17.79 -13.45
C LEU A 67 12.83 -18.08 -12.37
N ALA A 68 13.09 -17.71 -11.12
CA ALA A 68 12.13 -17.83 -10.03
C ALA A 68 10.83 -17.05 -10.32
N LEU A 69 10.94 -15.84 -10.85
CA LEU A 69 9.78 -15.02 -11.26
C LEU A 69 8.99 -15.72 -12.37
N VAL A 70 9.66 -16.21 -13.42
CA VAL A 70 8.99 -16.93 -14.52
C VAL A 70 8.22 -18.15 -14.01
N ILE A 71 8.84 -18.97 -13.14
CA ILE A 71 8.16 -20.11 -12.52
C ILE A 71 6.95 -19.66 -11.72
N SER A 72 7.07 -18.61 -10.92
CA SER A 72 5.98 -18.08 -10.09
C SER A 72 4.79 -17.59 -10.92
N VAL A 73 5.07 -16.89 -12.01
CA VAL A 73 4.04 -16.44 -12.98
C VAL A 73 3.36 -17.63 -13.65
N LEU A 74 4.12 -18.63 -14.08
CA LEU A 74 3.57 -19.84 -14.71
C LEU A 74 2.69 -20.64 -13.75
N CYS A 75 3.08 -20.78 -12.48
CA CYS A 75 2.26 -21.42 -11.43
C CYS A 75 0.92 -20.70 -11.21
N ASN A 76 0.86 -19.41 -11.44
CA ASN A 76 -0.34 -18.59 -11.27
C ASN A 76 -0.99 -18.17 -12.62
N ALA A 77 -0.58 -18.78 -13.73
CA ALA A 77 -1.01 -18.34 -15.06
C ALA A 77 -2.53 -18.32 -15.23
N THR A 78 -3.23 -19.35 -14.76
CA THR A 78 -4.69 -19.40 -14.81
C THR A 78 -5.33 -18.24 -14.06
N LEU A 79 -4.89 -17.97 -12.82
CA LEU A 79 -5.39 -16.87 -12.01
C LEU A 79 -5.14 -15.52 -12.69
N LEU A 80 -3.95 -15.31 -13.23
CA LEU A 80 -3.58 -14.06 -13.89
C LEU A 80 -4.39 -13.82 -15.18
N LEU A 81 -4.58 -14.88 -16.01
CA LEU A 81 -5.34 -14.80 -17.24
C LEU A 81 -6.83 -14.54 -16.98
N THR A 82 -7.43 -15.25 -16.02
CA THR A 82 -8.84 -15.03 -15.66
C THR A 82 -9.05 -13.65 -15.04
N THR A 83 -8.13 -13.17 -14.20
CA THR A 83 -8.20 -11.82 -13.64
C THR A 83 -8.08 -10.75 -14.73
N LYS A 84 -7.21 -10.96 -15.73
CA LYS A 84 -7.09 -10.07 -16.89
C LYS A 84 -8.40 -10.04 -17.68
N GLU A 85 -8.96 -11.19 -18.03
CA GLU A 85 -10.23 -11.29 -18.74
C GLU A 85 -11.35 -10.60 -17.96
N TYR A 86 -11.46 -10.84 -16.66
CA TYR A 86 -12.43 -10.15 -15.80
C TYR A 86 -12.21 -8.63 -15.78
N ALA A 87 -10.97 -8.17 -15.76
CA ALA A 87 -10.67 -6.74 -15.78
C ALA A 87 -11.16 -6.04 -17.05
N ASP A 88 -11.14 -6.73 -18.18
CA ASP A 88 -11.62 -6.19 -19.45
C ASP A 88 -13.15 -5.95 -19.45
N TRP A 89 -13.89 -6.59 -18.56
CA TRP A 89 -15.34 -6.42 -18.36
C TRP A 89 -15.70 -5.57 -17.14
N SER A 90 -14.71 -5.05 -16.45
CA SER A 90 -14.91 -4.24 -15.26
C SER A 90 -14.98 -2.74 -15.58
N THR A 91 -15.34 -1.94 -14.58
CA THR A 91 -15.33 -0.46 -14.66
C THR A 91 -13.94 0.13 -14.95
N ARG A 92 -12.88 -0.68 -14.90
CA ARG A 92 -11.49 -0.28 -15.20
C ARG A 92 -11.15 -0.38 -16.69
N SER A 93 -12.01 -0.99 -17.50
CA SER A 93 -11.83 -1.07 -18.96
C SER A 93 -12.50 0.10 -19.68
N LYS A 94 -12.60 0.00 -21.01
CA LYS A 94 -13.30 1.00 -21.83
C LYS A 94 -14.77 1.03 -21.47
N SER A 95 -15.29 2.22 -21.13
CA SER A 95 -16.71 2.39 -20.91
C SER A 95 -17.48 2.06 -22.19
N THR A 96 -18.42 1.14 -22.13
CA THR A 96 -19.37 0.86 -23.22
C THR A 96 -20.50 1.89 -23.26
N LEU A 97 -20.65 2.69 -22.19
CA LEU A 97 -21.63 3.76 -22.15
C LEU A 97 -21.12 4.98 -22.92
N THR A 98 -21.75 5.27 -24.02
CA THR A 98 -21.43 6.39 -24.91
C THR A 98 -22.20 7.66 -24.55
N ILE A 99 -23.11 7.61 -23.57
CA ILE A 99 -23.98 8.70 -23.18
C ILE A 99 -23.79 8.94 -21.66
N ASP A 100 -23.71 10.22 -21.28
CA ASP A 100 -23.70 10.63 -19.87
C ASP A 100 -25.11 10.71 -19.28
N THR A 101 -25.22 11.00 -17.99
CA THR A 101 -26.53 11.16 -17.29
C THR A 101 -27.37 12.31 -17.83
N GLU A 102 -26.78 13.22 -18.61
CA GLU A 102 -27.43 14.38 -19.22
C GLU A 102 -27.79 14.15 -20.70
N GLY A 103 -27.50 12.95 -21.24
CA GLY A 103 -27.81 12.57 -22.60
C GLY A 103 -26.78 13.01 -23.67
N ASN A 104 -25.64 13.56 -23.24
CA ASN A 104 -24.58 13.98 -24.15
C ASN A 104 -23.67 12.81 -24.54
N VAL A 105 -23.16 12.85 -25.77
CA VAL A 105 -22.20 11.82 -26.22
C VAL A 105 -20.88 11.96 -25.44
N LYS A 106 -20.59 10.97 -24.60
CA LYS A 106 -19.36 10.87 -23.83
C LYS A 106 -18.28 10.20 -24.68
N LYS A 107 -17.14 10.88 -24.88
CA LYS A 107 -15.98 10.17 -25.45
C LYS A 107 -15.62 9.02 -24.49
N ALA A 108 -15.55 7.82 -25.03
CA ALA A 108 -15.12 6.63 -24.27
C ALA A 108 -13.76 6.91 -23.65
N ALA A 109 -13.71 7.14 -22.34
CA ALA A 109 -12.46 7.28 -21.62
C ALA A 109 -11.88 5.87 -21.41
N GLU A 110 -10.63 5.68 -21.77
CA GLU A 110 -9.90 4.47 -21.43
C GLU A 110 -9.49 4.50 -19.95
N GLY A 111 -10.06 3.60 -19.14
CA GLY A 111 -9.75 3.48 -17.73
C GLY A 111 -10.44 4.50 -16.81
N LEU A 112 -9.96 4.57 -15.58
CA LEU A 112 -10.50 5.44 -14.53
C LEU A 112 -9.96 6.89 -14.69
N SER A 113 -10.80 7.88 -14.36
CA SER A 113 -10.38 9.28 -14.38
C SER A 113 -9.25 9.52 -13.35
N LYS A 114 -8.38 10.49 -13.64
CA LYS A 114 -7.30 10.88 -12.71
C LYS A 114 -7.86 11.27 -11.34
N ASN A 115 -8.95 12.01 -11.29
CA ASN A 115 -9.57 12.46 -10.05
C ASN A 115 -10.01 11.27 -9.20
N TYR A 116 -10.62 10.25 -9.81
CA TYR A 116 -11.03 9.03 -9.13
C TYR A 116 -9.83 8.23 -8.59
N ILE A 117 -8.73 8.13 -9.38
CA ILE A 117 -7.52 7.41 -8.97
C ILE A 117 -6.86 8.08 -7.76
N THR A 118 -6.90 9.42 -7.68
CA THR A 118 -6.26 10.19 -6.61
C THR A 118 -7.20 10.57 -5.48
N GLU A 119 -8.47 10.23 -5.55
CA GLU A 119 -9.50 10.62 -4.59
C GLU A 119 -9.18 10.23 -3.14
N TYR A 120 -8.58 9.05 -2.96
CA TYR A 120 -8.21 8.52 -1.64
C TYR A 120 -6.74 8.76 -1.28
N SER A 121 -6.08 9.69 -1.95
CA SER A 121 -4.69 10.04 -1.62
C SER A 121 -4.63 10.80 -0.30
N TYR A 122 -3.57 10.55 0.46
CA TYR A 122 -3.26 11.41 1.62
C TYR A 122 -2.93 12.83 1.17
N GLY A 123 -3.35 13.82 1.95
CA GLY A 123 -2.76 15.15 1.87
C GLY A 123 -1.26 15.11 2.21
N ILE A 124 -0.49 16.04 1.66
CA ILE A 124 0.97 16.07 1.88
C ILE A 124 1.29 16.13 3.37
N ALA A 125 0.57 16.96 4.12
CA ALA A 125 0.75 17.08 5.58
C ALA A 125 0.30 15.82 6.35
N GLU A 126 -0.66 15.07 5.82
CA GLU A 126 -1.13 13.82 6.43
C GLU A 126 -0.06 12.73 6.46
N SER A 127 0.95 12.80 5.60
CA SER A 127 2.10 11.90 5.63
C SER A 127 2.84 11.94 6.98
N MET A 128 2.69 13.02 7.76
CA MET A 128 3.22 13.13 9.12
C MET A 128 2.53 12.19 10.12
N ASN A 129 1.35 11.65 9.79
CA ASN A 129 0.72 10.59 10.59
C ASN A 129 1.59 9.34 10.71
N LEU A 130 2.48 9.09 9.75
CA LEU A 130 3.44 7.99 9.81
C LEU A 130 4.34 8.07 11.06
N ILE A 131 4.65 9.29 11.52
CA ILE A 131 5.54 9.58 12.64
C ILE A 131 4.73 9.92 13.91
N GLY A 132 3.74 10.80 13.78
CA GLY A 132 2.88 11.26 14.87
C GLY A 132 1.47 10.70 14.73
N PRO A 133 1.05 9.76 15.60
CA PRO A 133 -0.28 9.17 15.51
C PRO A 133 -1.35 10.24 15.75
N ARG A 134 -2.45 10.14 14.98
CA ARG A 134 -3.64 10.97 15.17
C ARG A 134 -3.46 12.48 14.94
N LEU A 135 -2.43 12.91 14.17
CA LEU A 135 -2.24 14.33 13.83
C LEU A 135 -3.44 14.91 13.05
N PHE A 136 -4.12 14.07 12.30
CA PHE A 136 -5.34 14.42 11.54
C PHE A 136 -6.59 13.74 12.11
N GLY A 137 -6.61 13.53 13.41
CA GLY A 137 -7.73 12.93 14.12
C GLY A 137 -7.67 11.41 14.18
N GLY A 138 -8.82 10.78 14.39
CA GLY A 138 -8.94 9.35 14.59
C GLY A 138 -9.48 8.62 13.35
N SER A 139 -10.66 8.02 13.50
CA SER A 139 -11.29 7.22 12.46
C SER A 139 -12.64 7.80 12.00
N ASN A 140 -13.29 7.13 11.04
CA ASN A 140 -14.63 7.48 10.59
C ASN A 140 -15.70 7.27 11.65
N HIS A 141 -15.47 6.34 12.56
CA HIS A 141 -16.37 6.03 13.67
C HIS A 141 -15.55 5.78 14.91
N GLU A 142 -15.69 6.66 15.88
CA GLU A 142 -14.97 6.56 17.14
C GLU A 142 -15.93 6.77 18.32
N ALA A 143 -15.84 5.88 19.30
CA ALA A 143 -16.60 6.00 20.52
C ALA A 143 -15.91 6.95 21.49
N LEU A 144 -16.40 8.19 21.59
CA LEU A 144 -15.85 9.18 22.50
C LEU A 144 -16.39 9.03 23.93
N GLY A 145 -17.54 8.39 24.10
CA GLY A 145 -18.15 8.12 25.39
C GLY A 145 -18.77 9.35 26.08
N GLU A 146 -19.24 9.11 27.30
CA GLU A 146 -19.95 10.11 28.13
C GLU A 146 -19.03 11.23 28.63
N ASN A 147 -17.73 10.98 28.75
CA ASN A 147 -16.74 11.96 29.22
C ASN A 147 -16.26 12.92 28.11
N SER A 148 -16.89 12.88 26.94
CA SER A 148 -16.49 13.74 25.83
C SER A 148 -17.15 15.12 25.92
N LYS A 149 -16.43 16.15 25.51
CA LYS A 149 -16.99 17.51 25.39
C LYS A 149 -18.18 17.57 24.45
N THR A 150 -18.22 16.71 23.45
CA THR A 150 -19.35 16.60 22.51
C THR A 150 -20.62 16.10 23.22
N TYR A 151 -20.48 15.07 24.06
CA TYR A 151 -21.59 14.58 24.87
C TYR A 151 -22.10 15.67 25.83
N GLU A 152 -21.21 16.29 26.58
CA GLU A 152 -21.56 17.39 27.51
C GLU A 152 -22.30 18.52 26.78
N TYR A 153 -21.79 18.94 25.62
CA TYR A 153 -22.39 19.98 24.81
C TYR A 153 -23.80 19.63 24.35
N LEU A 154 -24.01 18.39 23.87
CA LEU A 154 -25.32 17.93 23.41
C LEU A 154 -26.32 17.88 24.55
N VAL A 155 -25.95 17.39 25.73
CA VAL A 155 -26.80 17.36 26.92
C VAL A 155 -27.14 18.78 27.38
N GLN A 156 -26.20 19.71 27.39
CA GLN A 156 -26.43 21.12 27.67
C GLN A 156 -27.42 21.78 26.70
N LYS A 157 -27.45 21.33 25.46
CA LYS A 157 -28.42 21.78 24.43
C LYS A 157 -29.80 21.12 24.55
N GLY A 158 -29.99 20.25 25.55
CA GLY A 158 -31.28 19.60 25.80
C GLY A 158 -31.51 18.31 25.02
N VAL A 159 -30.45 17.75 24.38
CA VAL A 159 -30.53 16.44 23.73
C VAL A 159 -30.65 15.36 24.81
N PRO A 160 -31.60 14.39 24.70
CA PRO A 160 -31.68 13.29 25.63
C PRO A 160 -30.35 12.53 25.76
N GLN A 161 -29.98 12.16 26.98
CA GLN A 161 -28.65 11.53 27.27
C GLN A 161 -28.39 10.31 26.40
N GLN A 162 -29.37 9.45 26.17
CA GLN A 162 -29.20 8.25 25.34
C GLN A 162 -28.92 8.58 23.87
N GLN A 163 -29.54 9.62 23.34
CA GLN A 163 -29.29 10.08 21.97
C GLN A 163 -27.93 10.78 21.87
N ALA A 164 -27.60 11.60 22.84
CA ALA A 164 -26.30 12.25 22.94
C ALA A 164 -25.16 11.22 23.00
N LEU A 165 -25.33 10.14 23.77
CA LEU A 165 -24.37 9.06 23.89
C LEU A 165 -24.26 8.27 22.57
N GLY A 166 -25.39 7.93 21.94
CA GLY A 166 -25.40 7.25 20.66
C GLY A 166 -24.64 8.04 19.58
N PHE A 167 -24.86 9.34 19.53
CA PHE A 167 -24.14 10.24 18.62
C PHE A 167 -22.64 10.31 18.95
N SER A 168 -22.28 10.50 20.21
CA SER A 168 -20.89 10.60 20.66
C SER A 168 -20.09 9.31 20.43
N ASN A 169 -20.75 8.16 20.35
CA ASN A 169 -20.10 6.86 20.08
C ASN A 169 -19.96 6.52 18.60
N SER A 170 -20.41 7.40 17.70
CA SER A 170 -20.39 7.16 16.24
C SER A 170 -19.81 8.35 15.48
N LEU A 171 -18.99 9.17 16.13
CA LEU A 171 -18.47 10.39 15.51
C LEU A 171 -17.29 10.13 14.58
N PRO A 172 -17.27 10.77 13.41
CA PRO A 172 -16.03 10.88 12.63
C PRO A 172 -15.11 11.86 13.33
N THR A 173 -13.96 11.37 13.76
CA THR A 173 -12.93 12.20 14.40
C THR A 173 -11.78 12.53 13.45
N TYR A 174 -11.76 11.94 12.27
CA TYR A 174 -10.81 12.25 11.21
C TYR A 174 -11.20 13.54 10.49
N TRP A 175 -10.20 14.39 10.22
CA TRP A 175 -10.35 15.69 9.54
C TRP A 175 -9.29 15.93 8.45
N GLY A 176 -8.68 14.84 7.94
CA GLY A 176 -7.76 14.90 6.79
C GLY A 176 -8.47 14.95 5.44
N ASP A 177 -7.69 14.84 4.36
CA ASP A 177 -8.15 15.05 2.98
C ASP A 177 -8.85 13.84 2.37
N GLN A 178 -8.77 12.64 2.97
CA GLN A 178 -9.41 11.45 2.42
C GLN A 178 -10.92 11.51 2.58
N PRO A 179 -11.71 11.43 1.48
CA PRO A 179 -13.17 11.43 1.56
C PRO A 179 -13.67 10.07 2.07
N ILE A 180 -14.71 10.08 2.91
CA ILE A 180 -15.46 8.89 3.36
C ILE A 180 -14.65 7.90 4.20
N VAL A 181 -13.38 7.66 3.87
CA VAL A 181 -12.52 6.67 4.52
C VAL A 181 -11.41 7.39 5.29
N ALA A 182 -11.33 7.15 6.60
CA ALA A 182 -10.20 7.56 7.40
C ALA A 182 -9.29 6.35 7.61
N ALA A 183 -8.11 6.38 7.05
CA ALA A 183 -7.14 5.31 7.19
C ALA A 183 -5.73 5.88 7.51
N PRO A 184 -5.56 6.62 8.63
CA PRO A 184 -4.28 7.19 9.00
C PRO A 184 -3.29 6.07 9.29
N ALA A 185 -2.26 5.96 8.45
CA ALA A 185 -1.18 5.00 8.65
C ALA A 185 -0.21 5.50 9.73
N TYR A 186 0.26 4.58 10.59
CA TYR A 186 1.24 4.87 11.62
C TYR A 186 2.31 3.77 11.66
N ILE A 187 3.57 4.15 11.54
CA ILE A 187 4.70 3.20 11.52
C ILE A 187 4.97 2.60 12.91
N GLY A 188 4.66 3.32 13.96
CA GLY A 188 5.00 2.97 15.33
C GLY A 188 6.26 3.71 15.83
N ILE A 189 6.14 4.37 16.99
CA ILE A 189 7.22 5.20 17.53
C ILE A 189 8.49 4.41 17.81
N VAL A 190 8.35 3.14 18.22
CA VAL A 190 9.50 2.26 18.51
C VAL A 190 10.29 1.96 17.24
N ILE A 191 9.59 1.65 16.14
CA ILE A 191 10.22 1.37 14.85
C ILE A 191 10.90 2.63 14.33
N PHE A 192 10.22 3.77 14.40
CA PHE A 192 10.78 5.06 13.99
C PHE A 192 12.00 5.44 14.83
N PHE A 193 11.94 5.25 16.15
CA PHE A 193 13.08 5.49 17.05
C PHE A 193 14.29 4.64 16.66
N PHE A 194 14.11 3.33 16.46
CA PHE A 194 15.21 2.45 16.05
C PHE A 194 15.72 2.76 14.64
N PHE A 195 14.86 3.19 13.74
CA PHE A 195 15.28 3.66 12.42
C PHE A 195 16.21 4.87 12.53
N VAL A 196 15.81 5.88 13.30
CA VAL A 196 16.63 7.09 13.53
C VAL A 196 17.93 6.73 14.26
N LEU A 197 17.86 5.90 15.31
CA LEU A 197 19.03 5.44 16.03
C LEU A 197 20.01 4.70 15.10
N ALA A 198 19.50 3.86 14.22
CA ALA A 198 20.31 3.13 13.25
C ALA A 198 21.08 4.06 12.30
N LEU A 199 20.49 5.17 11.87
CA LEU A 199 21.16 6.17 11.03
C LEU A 199 22.43 6.75 11.69
N PHE A 200 22.43 6.86 13.00
CA PHE A 200 23.57 7.41 13.75
C PHE A 200 24.55 6.35 14.26
N THR A 201 24.09 5.15 14.51
CA THR A 201 24.92 4.11 15.17
C THR A 201 25.45 3.05 14.25
N VAL A 202 24.71 2.71 13.17
CA VAL A 202 25.15 1.68 12.24
C VAL A 202 26.20 2.24 11.31
N LYS A 203 27.45 1.95 11.63
CA LYS A 203 28.59 2.19 10.76
C LYS A 203 28.74 0.98 9.84
N GLY A 204 27.87 0.86 8.85
CA GLY A 204 27.95 -0.20 7.85
C GLY A 204 28.84 0.22 6.67
N ARG A 205 29.73 -0.67 6.22
CA ARG A 205 30.17 -0.66 4.83
C ARG A 205 29.07 -1.34 4.02
N LEU A 206 28.37 -0.57 3.18
CA LEU A 206 27.52 -1.13 2.12
C LEU A 206 28.38 -1.92 1.16
#